data_bb12034d6eb5871494c8760975f7cff7
#
_entry.id   bb12034d6eb5871494c8760975f7cff7
#
_cell.length_a   1.000
_cell.length_b   1.000
_cell.length_c   1.000
_cell.angle_alpha   90.00
_cell.angle_beta   90.00
_cell.angle_gamma   90.00
#
_symmetry.space_group_name_H-M   'P 1'
#
loop_
_entity.id
_entity.type
_entity.pdbx_description
1 polymer ?
#
loop_
_entity_poly.entity_id
_entity_poly.type
_entity_poly.pdbx_seq_one_letter_code
_entity_poly.pdbx_strand_id
1 'polypeptide(L)'
;MSTSSLEYHLAEFKIAVSPDDPRRLQPVLPNDVASILDIGCGVGQGLLSLELNDHVFACGADIDEAALRHGKELAPGIHFVCTEGERLPLRDLSFDFVMSRVALPYMHLPKALAEIARVVKPGGQIWFSLHPWSTAYDWLIQAIRSISLKNTLYRLYVIVNGVCFHFVGRQFRFPLARRRCESFQTVRGMRRAMNRAGFVEVRVVKPGHRFIVTAVKADC
;
A
#
# COMPACT_ATOMS: atom_id res chain seq x y z
N MET A 1 22.91 4.94 -10.48
CA MET A 1 23.15 4.94 -9.03
C MET A 1 21.90 4.40 -8.35
N SER A 2 22.01 3.36 -7.53
CA SER A 2 20.90 2.84 -6.75
C SER A 2 20.68 3.79 -5.58
N THR A 3 19.57 4.52 -5.57
CA THR A 3 19.15 5.35 -4.44
C THR A 3 18.97 4.43 -3.23
N SER A 4 19.50 4.80 -2.06
CA SER A 4 19.25 4.02 -0.85
C SER A 4 17.76 4.02 -0.54
N SER A 5 17.25 2.98 0.15
CA SER A 5 15.83 2.91 0.52
C SER A 5 15.42 4.15 1.32
N LEU A 6 16.25 4.62 2.22
CA LEU A 6 15.99 5.82 3.02
C LEU A 6 15.90 7.09 2.15
N GLU A 7 16.81 7.28 1.17
CA GLU A 7 16.73 8.42 0.24
C GLU A 7 15.41 8.46 -0.53
N TYR A 8 14.93 7.27 -0.96
CA TYR A 8 13.61 7.15 -1.58
C TYR A 8 12.50 7.62 -0.63
N HIS A 9 12.47 7.14 0.60
CA HIS A 9 11.45 7.52 1.58
C HIS A 9 11.51 9.01 1.93
N LEU A 10 12.69 9.62 2.02
CA LEU A 10 12.85 11.05 2.24
C LEU A 10 12.38 11.89 1.05
N ALA A 11 12.59 11.43 -0.17
CA ALA A 11 12.03 12.08 -1.36
C ALA A 11 10.50 12.04 -1.37
N GLU A 12 9.91 10.88 -1.02
CA GLU A 12 8.46 10.72 -0.87
C GLU A 12 7.88 11.57 0.28
N PHE A 13 8.63 11.71 1.37
CA PHE A 13 8.26 12.60 2.48
C PHE A 13 8.14 14.06 2.01
N LYS A 14 9.11 14.58 1.28
CA LYS A 14 9.06 15.94 0.73
C LYS A 14 7.83 16.17 -0.14
N ILE A 15 7.44 15.17 -0.96
CA ILE A 15 6.21 15.24 -1.76
C ILE A 15 4.97 15.27 -0.86
N ALA A 16 4.94 14.41 0.17
CA ALA A 16 3.77 14.25 1.01
C ALA A 16 3.45 15.50 1.86
N VAL A 17 4.50 16.19 2.35
CA VAL A 17 4.34 17.39 3.20
C VAL A 17 4.24 18.70 2.40
N SER A 18 4.47 18.68 1.08
CA SER A 18 4.36 19.86 0.23
C SER A 18 2.93 20.04 -0.29
N PRO A 19 2.16 21.05 0.16
CA PRO A 19 0.75 21.21 -0.23
C PRO A 19 0.54 21.36 -1.73
N ASP A 20 1.45 22.05 -2.41
CA ASP A 20 1.36 22.38 -3.83
C ASP A 20 1.98 21.33 -4.75
N ASP A 21 2.57 20.24 -4.22
CA ASP A 21 3.15 19.21 -5.08
C ASP A 21 2.04 18.40 -5.77
N PRO A 22 1.98 18.39 -7.12
CA PRO A 22 0.93 17.70 -7.88
C PRO A 22 0.96 16.18 -7.69
N ARG A 23 2.04 15.64 -7.13
CA ARG A 23 2.18 14.22 -6.78
C ARG A 23 1.64 13.90 -5.39
N ARG A 24 1.37 14.91 -4.55
CA ARG A 24 0.77 14.72 -3.24
C ARG A 24 -0.56 14.00 -3.38
N LEU A 25 -0.71 12.93 -2.61
CA LEU A 25 -1.89 12.09 -2.62
C LEU A 25 -2.26 11.70 -1.19
N GLN A 26 -3.44 12.12 -0.77
CA GLN A 26 -3.95 11.91 0.58
C GLN A 26 -5.37 11.36 0.54
N PRO A 27 -5.78 10.51 1.50
CA PRO A 27 -7.17 10.21 1.75
C PRO A 27 -7.90 11.42 2.36
N VAL A 28 -9.21 11.45 2.16
CA VAL A 28 -10.10 12.23 3.00
C VAL A 28 -10.49 11.33 4.15
N LEU A 29 -10.18 11.75 5.38
CA LEU A 29 -10.51 10.97 6.58
C LEU A 29 -11.98 11.18 6.96
N PRO A 30 -12.65 10.15 7.50
CA PRO A 30 -13.91 10.32 8.21
C PRO A 30 -13.76 11.24 9.43
N ASN A 31 -14.84 11.92 9.83
CA ASN A 31 -14.80 12.89 10.94
C ASN A 31 -14.46 12.27 12.31
N ASP A 32 -14.83 11.00 12.52
CA ASP A 32 -14.74 10.32 13.81
C ASP A 32 -13.62 9.29 13.90
N VAL A 33 -12.52 9.48 13.13
CA VAL A 33 -11.37 8.58 13.18
C VAL A 33 -10.61 8.78 14.48
N ALA A 34 -10.57 7.74 15.32
CA ALA A 34 -9.78 7.70 16.54
C ALA A 34 -8.50 6.85 16.39
N SER A 35 -8.42 6.00 15.36
CA SER A 35 -7.26 5.14 15.14
C SER A 35 -6.99 4.90 13.65
N ILE A 36 -5.74 5.12 13.24
CA ILE A 36 -5.30 5.01 11.84
C ILE A 36 -4.06 4.14 11.73
N LEU A 37 -4.03 3.28 10.70
CA LEU A 37 -2.87 2.47 10.33
C LEU A 37 -2.43 2.78 8.90
N ASP A 38 -1.13 3.04 8.70
CA ASP A 38 -0.51 3.13 7.37
C ASP A 38 0.38 1.90 7.12
N ILE A 39 0.08 1.13 6.09
CA ILE A 39 0.82 -0.09 5.73
C ILE A 39 1.77 0.21 4.57
N GLY A 40 3.07 -0.02 4.81
CA GLY A 40 4.15 0.44 3.95
C GLY A 40 4.40 1.93 4.15
N CYS A 41 4.46 2.35 5.42
CA CYS A 41 4.50 3.75 5.82
C CYS A 41 5.84 4.43 5.55
N GLY A 42 6.93 3.68 5.32
CA GLY A 42 8.29 4.23 5.21
C GLY A 42 8.69 5.01 6.46
N VAL A 43 9.02 6.28 6.30
CA VAL A 43 9.30 7.21 7.42
C VAL A 43 8.03 7.81 8.04
N GLY A 44 6.84 7.29 7.74
CA GLY A 44 5.57 7.83 8.23
C GLY A 44 5.03 9.02 7.42
N GLN A 45 5.54 9.21 6.20
CA GLN A 45 5.20 10.36 5.37
C GLN A 45 3.70 10.50 5.09
N GLY A 46 2.99 9.36 4.96
CA GLY A 46 1.54 9.37 4.77
C GLY A 46 0.82 9.93 5.99
N LEU A 47 1.14 9.43 7.19
CA LEU A 47 0.53 9.87 8.44
C LEU A 47 0.86 11.32 8.77
N LEU A 48 2.12 11.72 8.62
CA LEU A 48 2.57 13.11 8.86
C LEU A 48 1.86 14.13 7.97
N SER A 49 1.54 13.73 6.75
CA SER A 49 0.85 14.62 5.81
C SER A 49 -0.63 14.84 6.13
N LEU A 50 -1.23 14.04 7.03
CA LEU A 50 -2.66 14.12 7.38
C LEU A 50 -2.97 15.14 8.46
N GLU A 51 -1.97 15.74 9.11
CA GLU A 51 -2.15 16.74 10.17
C GLU A 51 -3.15 16.24 11.25
N LEU A 52 -2.91 15.01 11.75
CA LEU A 52 -3.79 14.34 12.70
C LEU A 52 -3.84 15.09 14.04
N ASN A 53 -5.01 15.11 14.67
CA ASN A 53 -5.17 15.63 16.03
C ASN A 53 -4.46 14.70 17.05
N ASP A 54 -4.01 15.25 18.17
CA ASP A 54 -3.25 14.53 19.20
C ASP A 54 -3.99 13.34 19.84
N HIS A 55 -5.33 13.32 19.75
CA HIS A 55 -6.13 12.22 20.26
C HIS A 55 -6.29 11.05 19.28
N VAL A 56 -5.81 11.18 18.04
CA VAL A 56 -5.85 10.09 17.06
C VAL A 56 -4.65 9.17 17.26
N PHE A 57 -4.92 7.91 17.55
CA PHE A 57 -3.87 6.89 17.61
C PHE A 57 -3.36 6.58 16.19
N ALA A 58 -2.12 6.98 15.90
CA ALA A 58 -1.48 6.78 14.61
C ALA A 58 -0.43 5.66 14.67
N CYS A 59 -0.53 4.67 13.80
CA CYS A 59 0.40 3.56 13.68
C CYS A 59 0.91 3.41 12.23
N GLY A 60 2.22 3.27 12.07
CA GLY A 60 2.87 2.96 10.80
C GLY A 60 3.50 1.58 10.82
N ALA A 61 3.25 0.77 9.80
CA ALA A 61 3.83 -0.55 9.63
C ALA A 61 4.68 -0.60 8.34
N ASP A 62 5.94 -1.03 8.44
CA ASP A 62 6.82 -1.19 7.29
C ASP A 62 7.84 -2.32 7.53
N ILE A 63 8.43 -2.85 6.48
CA ILE A 63 9.52 -3.84 6.55
C ILE A 63 10.90 -3.17 6.67
N ASP A 64 11.01 -1.89 6.33
CA ASP A 64 12.27 -1.14 6.34
C ASP A 64 12.52 -0.53 7.73
N GLU A 65 13.28 -1.25 8.55
CA GLU A 65 13.64 -0.83 9.91
C GLU A 65 14.40 0.52 9.93
N ALA A 66 15.22 0.81 8.93
CA ALA A 66 15.97 2.06 8.87
C ALA A 66 15.04 3.25 8.63
N ALA A 67 14.05 3.08 7.74
CA ALA A 67 13.02 4.07 7.51
C ALA A 67 12.19 4.32 8.76
N LEU A 68 11.77 3.26 9.46
CA LEU A 68 10.99 3.37 10.71
C LEU A 68 11.75 4.09 11.83
N ARG A 69 13.04 3.79 11.99
CA ARG A 69 13.89 4.51 12.98
C ARG A 69 13.94 5.99 12.70
N HIS A 70 14.17 6.37 11.44
CA HIS A 70 14.17 7.78 11.04
C HIS A 70 12.78 8.42 11.20
N GLY A 71 11.72 7.69 10.88
CA GLY A 71 10.33 8.12 11.09
C GLY A 71 10.03 8.43 12.55
N LYS A 72 10.55 7.62 13.49
CA LYS A 72 10.37 7.82 14.93
C LYS A 72 11.05 9.10 15.43
N GLU A 73 12.18 9.48 14.81
CA GLU A 73 12.85 10.75 15.09
C GLU A 73 12.05 11.95 14.55
N LEU A 74 11.47 11.82 13.36
CA LEU A 74 10.67 12.86 12.72
C LEU A 74 9.29 13.05 13.38
N ALA A 75 8.68 11.98 13.87
CA ALA A 75 7.31 11.95 14.37
C ALA A 75 7.19 11.09 15.64
N PRO A 76 7.61 11.60 16.82
CA PRO A 76 7.57 10.85 18.08
C PRO A 76 6.17 10.40 18.51
N GLY A 77 5.12 11.08 18.03
CA GLY A 77 3.71 10.75 18.32
C GLY A 77 3.15 9.59 17.48
N ILE A 78 3.88 9.11 16.46
CA ILE A 78 3.47 7.97 15.64
C ILE A 78 4.10 6.69 16.20
N HIS A 79 3.29 5.64 16.32
CA HIS A 79 3.76 4.30 16.69
C HIS A 79 4.23 3.54 15.46
N PHE A 80 5.47 3.06 15.45
CA PHE A 80 6.04 2.33 14.33
C PHE A 80 6.26 0.86 14.65
N VAL A 81 5.93 -0.03 13.69
CA VAL A 81 6.05 -1.48 13.81
C VAL A 81 6.80 -2.04 12.58
N CYS A 82 7.93 -2.71 12.81
CA CYS A 82 8.67 -3.39 11.75
C CYS A 82 8.03 -4.75 11.43
N THR A 83 7.35 -4.87 10.29
CA THR A 83 6.61 -6.08 9.93
C THR A 83 6.28 -6.16 8.45
N GLU A 84 6.00 -7.39 7.96
CA GLU A 84 5.38 -7.63 6.65
C GLU A 84 3.87 -7.34 6.72
N GLY A 85 3.30 -6.68 5.70
CA GLY A 85 1.85 -6.38 5.65
C GLY A 85 0.97 -7.62 5.55
N GLU A 86 1.54 -8.79 5.24
CA GLU A 86 0.88 -10.09 5.23
C GLU A 86 0.79 -10.76 6.62
N ARG A 87 1.38 -10.13 7.66
CA ARG A 87 1.38 -10.65 9.04
C ARG A 87 1.57 -9.50 10.03
N LEU A 88 0.50 -8.83 10.36
CA LEU A 88 0.51 -7.68 11.26
C LEU A 88 0.47 -8.13 12.73
N PRO A 89 1.46 -7.76 13.59
CA PRO A 89 1.42 -8.06 15.03
C PRO A 89 0.53 -7.07 15.78
N LEU A 90 -0.66 -6.83 15.25
CA LEU A 90 -1.64 -5.87 15.76
C LEU A 90 -2.93 -6.63 16.14
N ARG A 91 -3.67 -6.08 17.11
CA ARG A 91 -4.92 -6.67 17.59
C ARG A 91 -6.01 -6.60 16.51
N ASP A 92 -6.93 -7.55 16.54
CA ASP A 92 -8.14 -7.55 15.73
C ASP A 92 -8.98 -6.31 16.03
N LEU A 93 -9.70 -5.81 15.03
CA LEU A 93 -10.70 -4.76 15.16
C LEU A 93 -10.19 -3.51 15.92
N SER A 94 -8.97 -3.08 15.63
CA SER A 94 -8.29 -1.99 16.36
C SER A 94 -8.33 -0.65 15.65
N PHE A 95 -8.53 -0.63 14.33
CA PHE A 95 -8.39 0.59 13.54
C PHE A 95 -9.69 1.01 12.87
N ASP A 96 -10.00 2.30 12.96
CA ASP A 96 -11.13 2.93 12.27
C ASP A 96 -10.81 3.18 10.79
N PHE A 97 -9.53 3.45 10.50
CA PHE A 97 -9.06 3.73 9.16
C PHE A 97 -7.73 3.03 8.86
N VAL A 98 -7.63 2.37 7.70
CA VAL A 98 -6.37 1.77 7.24
C VAL A 98 -6.04 2.29 5.86
N MET A 99 -4.83 2.80 5.71
CA MET A 99 -4.33 3.29 4.43
C MET A 99 -3.08 2.54 3.98
N SER A 100 -2.79 2.61 2.69
CA SER A 100 -1.52 2.17 2.11
C SER A 100 -1.26 2.95 0.83
N ARG A 101 -0.12 3.63 0.77
CA ARG A 101 0.29 4.38 -0.41
C ARG A 101 1.37 3.63 -1.17
N VAL A 102 0.98 2.98 -2.26
CA VAL A 102 1.86 2.31 -3.23
C VAL A 102 2.66 1.11 -2.68
N ALA A 103 2.38 0.61 -1.48
CA ALA A 103 3.08 -0.53 -0.90
C ALA A 103 2.40 -1.89 -1.19
N LEU A 104 1.07 -1.94 -1.17
CA LEU A 104 0.31 -3.18 -1.42
C LEU A 104 0.63 -3.89 -2.76
N PRO A 105 0.98 -3.21 -3.87
CA PRO A 105 1.38 -3.88 -5.11
C PRO A 105 2.57 -4.82 -4.96
N TYR A 106 3.41 -4.62 -3.95
CA TYR A 106 4.62 -5.42 -3.65
C TYR A 106 4.37 -6.55 -2.65
N MET A 107 3.13 -6.71 -2.18
CA MET A 107 2.71 -7.72 -1.21
C MET A 107 1.89 -8.82 -1.87
N HIS A 108 1.76 -9.95 -1.18
CA HIS A 108 0.77 -10.95 -1.54
C HIS A 108 -0.63 -10.46 -1.13
N LEU A 109 -1.31 -9.76 -2.06
CA LEU A 109 -2.57 -9.06 -1.80
C LEU A 109 -3.62 -9.88 -1.04
N PRO A 110 -3.93 -11.14 -1.40
CA PRO A 110 -4.93 -11.89 -0.65
C PRO A 110 -4.59 -12.04 0.84
N LYS A 111 -3.31 -12.20 1.19
CA LYS A 111 -2.87 -12.31 2.59
C LYS A 111 -2.88 -10.94 3.28
N ALA A 112 -2.34 -9.91 2.61
CA ALA A 112 -2.35 -8.56 3.15
C ALA A 112 -3.78 -8.06 3.39
N LEU A 113 -4.71 -8.31 2.46
CA LEU A 113 -6.11 -7.92 2.62
C LEU A 113 -6.82 -8.70 3.74
N ALA A 114 -6.46 -9.97 3.97
CA ALA A 114 -6.98 -10.72 5.11
C ALA A 114 -6.53 -10.13 6.45
N GLU A 115 -5.23 -9.76 6.57
CA GLU A 115 -4.72 -9.09 7.75
C GLU A 115 -5.33 -7.69 7.95
N ILE A 116 -5.47 -6.91 6.88
CA ILE A 116 -6.14 -5.61 6.91
C ILE A 116 -7.58 -5.78 7.40
N ALA A 117 -8.31 -6.74 6.84
CA ALA A 117 -9.68 -7.03 7.26
C ALA A 117 -9.78 -7.46 8.72
N ARG A 118 -8.77 -8.17 9.24
CA ARG A 118 -8.70 -8.57 10.64
C ARG A 118 -8.53 -7.38 11.58
N VAL A 119 -7.66 -6.42 11.23
CA VAL A 119 -7.34 -5.30 12.11
C VAL A 119 -8.31 -4.12 11.99
N VAL A 120 -9.05 -3.99 10.88
CA VAL A 120 -10.07 -2.95 10.69
C VAL A 120 -11.32 -3.29 11.49
N LYS A 121 -11.88 -2.31 12.19
CA LYS A 121 -13.16 -2.42 12.91
C LYS A 121 -14.33 -2.62 11.93
N PRO A 122 -15.45 -3.22 12.33
CA PRO A 122 -16.71 -3.15 11.59
C PRO A 122 -17.07 -1.69 11.29
N GLY A 123 -17.53 -1.39 10.08
CA GLY A 123 -17.76 -0.02 9.62
C GLY A 123 -16.50 0.80 9.34
N GLY A 124 -15.32 0.32 9.71
CA GLY A 124 -14.04 0.99 9.46
C GLY A 124 -13.73 1.08 7.96
N GLN A 125 -12.99 2.10 7.57
CA GLN A 125 -12.73 2.43 6.17
C GLN A 125 -11.30 2.13 5.77
N ILE A 126 -11.12 1.86 4.48
CA ILE A 126 -9.78 1.71 3.88
C ILE A 126 -9.58 2.65 2.70
N TRP A 127 -8.32 3.03 2.51
CA TRP A 127 -7.89 3.79 1.35
C TRP A 127 -6.54 3.27 0.84
N PHE A 128 -6.48 2.86 -0.43
CA PHE A 128 -5.26 2.36 -1.04
C PHE A 128 -4.96 3.08 -2.34
N SER A 129 -3.71 3.51 -2.51
CA SER A 129 -3.14 3.91 -3.79
C SER A 129 -2.30 2.75 -4.35
N LEU A 130 -2.56 2.35 -5.58
CA LEU A 130 -2.01 1.15 -6.20
C LEU A 130 -1.43 1.44 -7.59
N HIS A 131 -0.70 0.47 -8.16
CA HIS A 131 -0.19 0.54 -9.52
C HIS A 131 -1.19 -0.02 -10.54
N PRO A 132 -1.63 0.79 -11.52
CA PRO A 132 -2.42 0.30 -12.64
C PRO A 132 -1.55 -0.55 -13.59
N TRP A 133 -2.22 -1.29 -14.49
CA TRP A 133 -1.53 -2.12 -15.50
C TRP A 133 -0.61 -1.30 -16.41
N SER A 134 -0.95 -0.03 -16.72
CA SER A 134 -0.12 0.86 -17.55
C SER A 134 1.28 1.05 -16.97
N THR A 135 1.40 1.27 -15.66
CA THR A 135 2.70 1.38 -14.98
C THR A 135 3.54 0.12 -15.14
N ALA A 136 2.93 -1.06 -14.99
CA ALA A 136 3.64 -2.32 -15.17
C ALA A 136 4.10 -2.52 -16.62
N TYR A 137 3.28 -2.10 -17.59
CA TYR A 137 3.62 -2.13 -19.00
C TYR A 137 4.78 -1.18 -19.32
N ASP A 138 4.75 0.06 -18.86
CA ASP A 138 5.81 1.04 -19.07
C ASP A 138 7.14 0.55 -18.50
N TRP A 139 7.13 -0.05 -17.32
CA TRP A 139 8.31 -0.65 -16.71
C TRP A 139 8.85 -1.87 -17.50
N LEU A 140 7.97 -2.67 -18.09
CA LEU A 140 8.39 -3.75 -18.97
C LEU A 140 9.10 -3.21 -20.22
N ILE A 141 8.52 -2.21 -20.89
CA ILE A 141 9.13 -1.58 -22.06
C ILE A 141 10.49 -0.97 -21.70
N GLN A 142 10.59 -0.30 -20.55
CA GLN A 142 11.85 0.25 -20.08
C GLN A 142 12.90 -0.86 -19.83
N ALA A 143 12.50 -1.97 -19.22
CA ALA A 143 13.40 -3.11 -18.99
C ALA A 143 13.92 -3.73 -20.28
N ILE A 144 13.05 -3.87 -21.31
CA ILE A 144 13.43 -4.36 -22.64
C ILE A 144 14.43 -3.40 -23.30
N ARG A 145 14.14 -2.09 -23.27
CA ARG A 145 15.02 -1.06 -23.86
C ARG A 145 16.40 -0.98 -23.17
N SER A 146 16.46 -1.29 -21.88
CA SER A 146 17.73 -1.35 -21.13
C SER A 146 18.54 -2.63 -21.37
N ILE A 147 18.06 -3.55 -22.23
CA ILE A 147 18.68 -4.84 -22.56
C ILE A 147 19.04 -5.66 -21.30
N SER A 148 18.28 -5.50 -20.23
CA SER A 148 18.48 -6.21 -18.98
C SER A 148 17.59 -7.45 -18.91
N LEU A 149 18.14 -8.62 -19.24
CA LEU A 149 17.40 -9.89 -19.21
C LEU A 149 16.76 -10.16 -17.85
N LYS A 150 17.49 -9.92 -16.75
CA LYS A 150 17.00 -10.10 -15.37
C LYS A 150 15.78 -9.23 -15.08
N ASN A 151 15.84 -7.94 -15.45
CA ASN A 151 14.74 -7.01 -15.22
C ASN A 151 13.55 -7.35 -16.13
N THR A 152 13.79 -7.70 -17.39
CA THR A 152 12.74 -8.10 -18.33
C THR A 152 11.99 -9.33 -17.83
N LEU A 153 12.68 -10.38 -17.38
CA LEU A 153 12.06 -11.57 -16.79
C LEU A 153 11.24 -11.24 -15.55
N TYR A 154 11.76 -10.35 -14.69
CA TYR A 154 11.01 -9.91 -13.52
C TYR A 154 9.74 -9.12 -13.91
N ARG A 155 9.82 -8.22 -14.89
CA ARG A 155 8.64 -7.46 -15.34
C ARG A 155 7.61 -8.34 -16.07
N LEU A 156 8.05 -9.34 -16.82
CA LEU A 156 7.14 -10.36 -17.37
C LEU A 156 6.41 -11.13 -16.28
N TYR A 157 7.13 -11.53 -15.22
CA TYR A 157 6.48 -12.13 -14.05
C TYR A 157 5.41 -11.22 -13.45
N VAL A 158 5.68 -9.90 -13.28
CA VAL A 158 4.71 -8.93 -12.75
C VAL A 158 3.45 -8.88 -13.63
N ILE A 159 3.62 -8.89 -14.95
CA ILE A 159 2.48 -8.93 -15.90
C ILE A 159 1.68 -10.22 -15.74
N VAL A 160 2.33 -11.38 -15.77
CA VAL A 160 1.65 -12.68 -15.65
C VAL A 160 0.94 -12.80 -14.31
N ASN A 161 1.58 -12.34 -13.22
CA ASN A 161 1.00 -12.35 -11.88
C ASN A 161 -0.22 -11.42 -11.77
N GLY A 162 -0.17 -10.24 -12.39
CA GLY A 162 -1.31 -9.32 -12.46
C GLY A 162 -2.48 -9.85 -13.29
N VAL A 163 -2.20 -10.54 -14.42
CA VAL A 163 -3.21 -11.23 -15.23
C VAL A 163 -3.86 -12.37 -14.41
N CYS A 164 -3.06 -13.18 -13.73
CA CYS A 164 -3.56 -14.22 -12.85
C CYS A 164 -4.45 -13.65 -11.73
N PHE A 165 -4.02 -12.56 -11.11
CA PHE A 165 -4.83 -11.85 -10.10
C PHE A 165 -6.15 -11.32 -10.69
N HIS A 166 -6.11 -10.78 -11.91
CA HIS A 166 -7.31 -10.28 -12.60
C HIS A 166 -8.35 -11.39 -12.83
N PHE A 167 -7.96 -12.54 -13.37
CA PHE A 167 -8.90 -13.58 -13.79
C PHE A 167 -9.24 -14.54 -12.65
N VAL A 168 -8.27 -14.92 -11.82
CA VAL A 168 -8.39 -15.98 -10.81
C VAL A 168 -8.42 -15.42 -9.38
N GLY A 169 -7.85 -14.23 -9.15
CA GLY A 169 -7.69 -13.63 -7.83
C GLY A 169 -6.58 -14.29 -7.02
N ARG A 170 -5.65 -14.97 -7.69
CA ARG A 170 -4.46 -15.60 -7.08
C ARG A 170 -3.20 -14.88 -7.52
N GLN A 171 -2.20 -14.91 -6.67
CA GLN A 171 -0.86 -14.43 -6.93
C GLN A 171 0.14 -15.50 -6.53
N PHE A 172 1.33 -15.46 -7.14
CA PHE A 172 2.44 -16.33 -6.79
C PHE A 172 3.71 -15.49 -6.59
N ARG A 173 4.60 -15.99 -5.76
CA ARG A 173 5.87 -15.34 -5.48
C ARG A 173 6.85 -15.55 -6.62
N PHE A 174 7.75 -14.60 -6.81
CA PHE A 174 8.77 -14.72 -7.85
C PHE A 174 9.70 -15.90 -7.57
N PRO A 175 9.87 -16.85 -8.49
CA PRO A 175 10.61 -18.10 -8.24
C PRO A 175 12.06 -17.88 -7.81
N LEU A 176 12.72 -16.86 -8.39
CA LEU A 176 14.13 -16.55 -8.12
C LEU A 176 14.34 -15.68 -6.86
N ALA A 177 13.26 -15.16 -6.27
CA ALA A 177 13.29 -14.38 -5.03
C ALA A 177 11.99 -14.58 -4.26
N ARG A 178 11.91 -15.64 -3.47
CA ARG A 178 10.69 -16.13 -2.78
C ARG A 178 10.01 -15.11 -1.86
N ARG A 179 10.70 -14.02 -1.46
CA ARG A 179 10.11 -12.92 -0.69
C ARG A 179 9.39 -11.88 -1.55
N ARG A 180 9.63 -11.86 -2.87
CA ARG A 180 9.03 -10.87 -3.77
C ARG A 180 7.69 -11.39 -4.32
N CYS A 181 6.65 -10.59 -4.09
CA CYS A 181 5.35 -10.77 -4.72
C CYS A 181 4.93 -9.40 -5.26
N GLU A 182 4.95 -9.24 -6.57
CA GLU A 182 4.54 -7.98 -7.21
C GLU A 182 3.53 -8.27 -8.32
N SER A 183 2.53 -7.43 -8.45
CA SER A 183 1.56 -7.49 -9.54
C SER A 183 0.96 -6.10 -9.79
N PHE A 184 0.49 -5.85 -11.00
CA PHE A 184 -0.41 -4.74 -11.24
C PHE A 184 -1.84 -5.06 -10.78
N GLN A 185 -2.64 -4.03 -10.55
CA GLN A 185 -4.01 -4.18 -10.09
C GLN A 185 -5.01 -3.73 -11.15
N THR A 186 -6.17 -4.36 -11.11
CA THR A 186 -7.31 -4.03 -11.96
C THR A 186 -8.58 -3.84 -11.12
N VAL A 187 -9.54 -3.10 -11.65
CA VAL A 187 -10.83 -2.88 -10.97
C VAL A 187 -11.50 -4.21 -10.60
N ARG A 188 -11.55 -5.15 -11.57
CA ARG A 188 -12.17 -6.48 -11.36
C ARG A 188 -11.42 -7.29 -10.30
N GLY A 189 -10.07 -7.34 -10.38
CA GLY A 189 -9.24 -8.06 -9.43
C GLY A 189 -9.39 -7.51 -8.01
N MET A 190 -9.33 -6.19 -7.86
CA MET A 190 -9.48 -5.53 -6.57
C MET A 190 -10.87 -5.70 -5.96
N ARG A 191 -11.94 -5.46 -6.73
CA ARG A 191 -13.30 -5.67 -6.22
C ARG A 191 -13.51 -7.09 -5.73
N ARG A 192 -13.06 -8.10 -6.49
CA ARG A 192 -13.13 -9.51 -6.08
C ARG A 192 -12.35 -9.78 -4.80
N ALA A 193 -11.12 -9.29 -4.69
CA ALA A 193 -10.26 -9.51 -3.55
C ALA A 193 -10.81 -8.81 -2.29
N MET A 194 -11.30 -7.59 -2.43
CA MET A 194 -11.91 -6.81 -1.35
C MET A 194 -13.18 -7.48 -0.83
N ASN A 195 -14.10 -7.89 -1.74
CA ASN A 195 -15.33 -8.58 -1.34
C ASN A 195 -15.03 -9.91 -0.61
N ARG A 196 -14.02 -10.67 -1.08
CA ARG A 196 -13.58 -11.91 -0.39
C ARG A 196 -13.00 -11.65 1.00
N ALA A 197 -12.39 -10.49 1.20
CA ALA A 197 -11.85 -10.08 2.49
C ALA A 197 -12.92 -9.46 3.43
N GLY A 198 -14.19 -9.38 3.00
CA GLY A 198 -15.28 -8.84 3.79
C GLY A 198 -15.42 -7.33 3.73
N PHE A 199 -14.92 -6.69 2.68
CA PHE A 199 -15.16 -5.27 2.42
C PHE A 199 -16.33 -5.09 1.46
N VAL A 200 -17.11 -4.05 1.73
CA VAL A 200 -18.28 -3.61 0.94
C VAL A 200 -18.05 -2.19 0.42
N GLU A 201 -18.96 -1.68 -0.40
CA GLU A 201 -18.87 -0.34 -1.00
C GLU A 201 -17.55 -0.06 -1.73
N VAL A 202 -17.01 -1.07 -2.39
CA VAL A 202 -15.72 -0.97 -3.07
C VAL A 202 -15.80 0.01 -4.22
N ARG A 203 -15.19 1.17 -4.06
CA ARG A 203 -15.07 2.21 -5.08
C ARG A 203 -13.65 2.22 -5.64
N VAL A 204 -13.53 2.36 -6.95
CA VAL A 204 -12.24 2.47 -7.63
C VAL A 204 -12.23 3.71 -8.49
N VAL A 205 -11.32 4.62 -8.22
CA VAL A 205 -11.16 5.88 -8.95
C VAL A 205 -9.79 5.89 -9.62
N LYS A 206 -9.73 6.39 -10.86
CA LYS A 206 -8.51 6.47 -11.67
C LYS A 206 -8.23 7.90 -12.11
N PRO A 207 -7.86 8.80 -11.20
CA PRO A 207 -7.49 10.16 -11.59
C PRO A 207 -6.11 10.14 -12.26
N GLY A 208 -6.07 10.40 -13.58
CA GLY A 208 -4.82 10.34 -14.36
C GLY A 208 -4.15 8.97 -14.32
N HIS A 209 -2.88 8.93 -13.90
CA HIS A 209 -2.09 7.70 -13.76
C HIS A 209 -2.22 7.00 -12.39
N ARG A 210 -3.19 7.41 -11.57
CA ARG A 210 -3.39 6.88 -10.22
C ARG A 210 -4.48 5.80 -10.22
N PHE A 211 -4.38 4.87 -9.29
CA PHE A 211 -5.39 3.83 -9.09
C PHE A 211 -5.72 3.80 -7.60
N ILE A 212 -6.85 4.38 -7.22
CA ILE A 212 -7.26 4.51 -5.82
C ILE A 212 -8.43 3.57 -5.57
N VAL A 213 -8.36 2.84 -4.46
CA VAL A 213 -9.41 1.94 -3.97
C VAL A 213 -9.82 2.39 -2.59
N THR A 214 -11.12 2.58 -2.38
CA THR A 214 -11.73 2.81 -1.06
C THR A 214 -12.80 1.75 -0.83
N ALA A 215 -13.01 1.38 0.43
CA ALA A 215 -14.06 0.46 0.81
C ALA A 215 -14.36 0.58 2.31
N VAL A 216 -15.43 -0.04 2.75
CA VAL A 216 -15.86 -0.12 4.15
C VAL A 216 -15.82 -1.58 4.58
N LYS A 217 -15.37 -1.87 5.81
CA LYS A 217 -15.48 -3.20 6.40
C LYS A 217 -16.94 -3.49 6.71
N ALA A 218 -17.44 -4.63 6.24
CA ALA A 218 -18.81 -5.05 6.54
C ALA A 218 -19.01 -5.19 8.05
N ASP A 219 -20.18 -4.81 8.52
CA ASP A 219 -20.64 -5.19 9.86
C ASP A 219 -20.86 -6.69 9.91
N CYS A 220 -20.31 -7.36 10.92
CA CYS A 220 -20.46 -8.80 11.13
C CYS A 220 -21.83 -9.12 11.73
#